data_c7ae676347afff991bc2c1a5b045c094
#
_entry.id   c7ae676347afff991bc2c1a5b045c094
#
_cell.length_a   1.000
_cell.length_b   1.000
_cell.length_c   1.000
_cell.angle_alpha   90.00
_cell.angle_beta   90.00
_cell.angle_gamma   90.00
#
_symmetry.space_group_name_H-M   'P 1'
#
loop_
_entity.id
_entity.type
_entity.pdbx_description
1 polymer ?
#
loop_
_entity_poly.entity_id
_entity_poly.type
_entity_poly.pdbx_seq_one_letter_code
_entity_poly.pdbx_strand_id
1 'polypeptide(L)'
;MTVRPAHFKIRIRGGFRGDLLMRLIVAVTAGAVFATLAAPSAAWAAVSLGQTGAPIRGCGSGAYLIQSATDGPPSYAVPSGPYGVITSWRFQGYSAGAGPGTGRLFVWRPTAAPNQFIYVDSTRPEIFAGGVVSTFATRLPVQVGDVLGMVAPEPCLLGVPGQPAGDQVRYFLSPSEPPKGSTQTTTGLLSAERILIAANVEPDSDGDRFGDETQDQCPTNAATQGPCPRATTGQRAAAIKKCKRKYKGKAKAKKRKKCIKKAKKLPI
;
A
#
# COMPACT_ATOMS: atom_id res chain seq x y z
N MET A 1 -43.99 -17.73 6.78
CA MET A 1 -44.54 -16.50 7.41
C MET A 1 -44.20 -15.34 6.50
N THR A 2 -45.22 -14.84 5.79
CA THR A 2 -45.11 -13.83 4.73
C THR A 2 -45.58 -12.49 5.28
N VAL A 3 -44.70 -11.52 5.38
CA VAL A 3 -45.04 -10.17 5.85
C VAL A 3 -45.31 -9.29 4.63
N ARG A 4 -46.53 -8.73 4.56
CA ARG A 4 -46.96 -7.76 3.53
C ARG A 4 -46.60 -6.32 3.93
N PRO A 5 -46.18 -5.47 3.00
CA PRO A 5 -45.96 -4.05 3.30
C PRO A 5 -47.31 -3.27 3.28
N ALA A 6 -47.48 -2.39 4.27
CA ALA A 6 -48.63 -1.48 4.39
C ALA A 6 -48.39 -0.21 3.54
N HIS A 7 -49.33 0.09 2.66
CA HIS A 7 -49.42 1.34 1.92
C HIS A 7 -50.00 2.47 2.79
N PHE A 8 -49.23 3.53 2.98
CA PHE A 8 -49.70 4.76 3.65
C PHE A 8 -50.05 5.79 2.58
N LYS A 9 -51.36 6.12 2.47
CA LYS A 9 -51.91 7.17 1.59
C LYS A 9 -52.06 8.45 2.38
N ILE A 10 -51.29 9.48 2.06
CA ILE A 10 -51.52 10.84 2.58
C ILE A 10 -52.39 11.59 1.58
N ARG A 11 -53.52 12.06 2.05
CA ARG A 11 -54.49 12.87 1.30
C ARG A 11 -54.39 14.31 1.81
N ILE A 12 -53.85 15.20 0.99
CA ILE A 12 -53.85 16.64 1.29
C ILE A 12 -55.03 17.26 0.58
N ARG A 13 -56.02 17.77 1.35
CA ARG A 13 -57.09 18.69 0.93
C ARG A 13 -56.80 20.05 1.55
N GLY A 14 -56.92 21.11 0.80
CA GLY A 14 -57.03 22.45 1.37
C GLY A 14 -56.68 23.49 0.37
N GLY A 15 -57.68 23.97 -0.35
CA GLY A 15 -57.56 25.14 -1.17
C GLY A 15 -57.72 26.41 -0.32
N PHE A 16 -57.06 27.46 -0.69
CA PHE A 16 -57.47 28.83 -0.36
C PHE A 16 -57.16 29.77 -1.52
N ARG A 17 -58.23 30.47 -1.91
CA ARG A 17 -58.24 31.59 -2.85
C ARG A 17 -57.74 32.85 -2.15
N GLY A 18 -57.18 33.76 -2.91
CA GLY A 18 -57.19 35.16 -2.52
C GLY A 18 -55.95 35.96 -2.92
N ASP A 19 -56.05 36.59 -4.02
CA ASP A 19 -55.70 37.97 -4.36
C ASP A 19 -54.34 38.61 -4.06
N LEU A 20 -53.74 38.98 -5.18
CA LEU A 20 -53.30 40.33 -5.56
C LEU A 20 -52.49 41.14 -4.53
N LEU A 21 -51.21 41.33 -4.77
CA LEU A 21 -50.60 42.66 -4.95
C LEU A 21 -49.07 42.55 -5.04
N MET A 22 -48.62 42.79 -6.24
CA MET A 22 -47.63 43.82 -6.62
C MET A 22 -46.24 43.80 -5.94
N ARG A 23 -45.28 43.36 -6.74
CA ARG A 23 -43.95 44.02 -6.92
C ARG A 23 -43.06 44.22 -5.70
N LEU A 24 -42.01 43.35 -5.61
CA LEU A 24 -40.63 43.86 -5.56
C LEU A 24 -39.67 42.72 -5.89
N ILE A 25 -39.09 42.77 -7.10
CA ILE A 25 -38.02 41.88 -7.48
C ILE A 25 -36.76 42.45 -6.81
N VAL A 26 -36.31 41.79 -5.73
CA VAL A 26 -34.94 41.93 -5.25
C VAL A 26 -34.22 40.66 -5.62
N ALA A 27 -33.49 40.70 -6.73
CA ALA A 27 -32.60 39.63 -7.12
C ALA A 27 -31.37 39.63 -6.17
N VAL A 28 -31.45 38.84 -5.10
CA VAL A 28 -30.29 38.48 -4.30
C VAL A 28 -29.63 37.30 -4.99
N THR A 29 -28.67 37.57 -5.87
CA THR A 29 -27.73 36.57 -6.37
C THR A 29 -26.80 36.18 -5.22
N ALA A 30 -27.21 35.25 -4.41
CA ALA A 30 -26.35 34.56 -3.47
C ALA A 30 -25.39 33.67 -4.29
N GLY A 31 -24.23 34.22 -4.60
CA GLY A 31 -23.11 33.46 -5.14
C GLY A 31 -22.68 32.42 -4.10
N ALA A 32 -23.16 31.22 -4.22
CA ALA A 32 -22.65 30.08 -3.47
C ALA A 32 -21.22 29.80 -3.97
N VAL A 33 -20.24 30.33 -3.30
CA VAL A 33 -18.85 29.90 -3.42
C VAL A 33 -18.81 28.49 -2.83
N PHE A 34 -18.93 27.49 -3.68
CA PHE A 34 -18.58 26.12 -3.32
C PHE A 34 -17.06 26.09 -3.10
N ALA A 35 -16.61 26.35 -1.89
CA ALA A 35 -15.30 25.95 -1.45
C ALA A 35 -15.34 24.41 -1.44
N THR A 36 -14.85 23.80 -2.49
CA THR A 36 -14.52 22.37 -2.50
C THR A 36 -13.41 22.19 -1.47
N LEU A 37 -13.80 21.86 -0.23
CA LEU A 37 -12.89 21.31 0.75
C LEU A 37 -12.41 20.00 0.13
N ALA A 38 -11.21 20.02 -0.47
CA ALA A 38 -10.49 18.81 -0.78
C ALA A 38 -10.30 18.09 0.57
N ALA A 39 -11.11 17.07 0.82
CA ALA A 39 -10.89 16.20 1.95
C ALA A 39 -9.47 15.65 1.79
N PRO A 40 -8.62 15.72 2.81
CA PRO A 40 -7.34 15.05 2.75
C PRO A 40 -7.63 13.59 2.43
N SER A 41 -7.11 13.11 1.32
CA SER A 41 -7.11 11.67 1.04
C SER A 41 -6.48 11.00 2.24
N ALA A 42 -7.21 10.11 2.91
CA ALA A 42 -6.66 9.33 4.01
C ALA A 42 -5.43 8.61 3.44
N ALA A 43 -4.25 9.03 3.86
CA ALA A 43 -3.04 8.32 3.50
C ALA A 43 -3.15 6.93 4.16
N TRP A 44 -3.07 5.89 3.37
CA TRP A 44 -3.00 4.54 3.89
C TRP A 44 -1.65 4.37 4.57
N ALA A 45 -1.67 3.92 5.82
CA ALA A 45 -0.45 3.66 6.57
C ALA A 45 0.11 2.28 6.24
N ALA A 46 1.43 2.12 6.35
CA ALA A 46 2.08 0.83 6.26
C ALA A 46 1.47 -0.17 7.23
N VAL A 47 1.38 -1.42 6.81
CA VAL A 47 0.91 -2.53 7.65
C VAL A 47 2.02 -3.54 7.85
N SER A 48 2.06 -4.14 9.04
CA SER A 48 2.96 -5.25 9.34
C SER A 48 2.21 -6.57 9.16
N LEU A 49 2.76 -7.44 8.34
CA LEU A 49 2.32 -8.81 8.15
C LEU A 49 3.22 -9.77 8.93
N GLY A 50 2.65 -10.91 9.36
CA GLY A 50 3.40 -11.95 10.02
C GLY A 50 3.91 -11.57 11.40
N GLN A 51 4.74 -12.43 11.96
CA GLN A 51 5.31 -12.26 13.30
C GLN A 51 6.75 -12.74 13.35
N THR A 52 7.50 -12.24 14.33
CA THR A 52 8.81 -12.77 14.70
C THR A 52 8.73 -13.40 16.09
N GLY A 53 9.62 -14.30 16.39
CA GLY A 53 9.69 -14.94 17.71
C GLY A 53 10.80 -15.98 17.76
N ALA A 54 11.08 -16.49 18.95
CA ALA A 54 12.03 -17.58 19.10
C ALA A 54 11.45 -18.87 18.49
N PRO A 55 12.13 -19.49 17.52
CA PRO A 55 11.67 -20.73 16.94
C PRO A 55 11.75 -21.87 17.94
N ILE A 56 10.79 -22.78 17.91
CA ILE A 56 10.72 -23.92 18.79
C ILE A 56 11.12 -25.24 18.12
N ARG A 57 11.18 -25.26 16.81
CA ARG A 57 11.67 -26.42 16.05
C ARG A 57 12.29 -26.03 14.73
N GLY A 58 13.18 -26.90 14.26
CA GLY A 58 13.76 -26.78 12.93
C GLY A 58 12.92 -27.49 11.87
N CYS A 59 13.15 -27.17 10.62
CA CYS A 59 12.70 -27.92 9.48
C CYS A 59 13.89 -28.32 8.61
N GLY A 60 13.73 -29.36 7.81
CA GLY A 60 14.79 -29.79 6.92
C GLY A 60 15.18 -28.74 5.88
N SER A 61 16.43 -28.79 5.43
CA SER A 61 16.94 -27.91 4.39
C SER A 61 16.13 -28.05 3.08
N GLY A 62 15.98 -26.96 2.34
CA GLY A 62 15.29 -26.93 1.06
C GLY A 62 13.77 -26.93 1.14
N ALA A 63 13.18 -26.77 2.33
CA ALA A 63 11.73 -26.61 2.48
C ALA A 63 11.30 -25.18 2.17
N TYR A 64 10.38 -25.03 1.22
CA TYR A 64 9.66 -23.80 0.95
C TYR A 64 8.38 -23.81 1.78
N LEU A 65 8.27 -22.89 2.72
CA LEU A 65 7.15 -22.75 3.63
C LEU A 65 6.27 -21.59 3.20
N ILE A 66 4.97 -21.80 3.23
CA ILE A 66 3.95 -20.83 2.81
C ILE A 66 2.90 -20.73 3.91
N GLN A 67 2.70 -19.55 4.50
CA GLN A 67 1.58 -19.35 5.43
C GLN A 67 0.28 -19.29 4.64
N SER A 68 -0.39 -20.40 4.52
CA SER A 68 -1.58 -20.54 3.66
C SER A 68 -2.88 -20.09 4.31
N ALA A 69 -2.95 -20.13 5.64
CA ALA A 69 -4.08 -19.62 6.42
C ALA A 69 -3.62 -19.15 7.80
N THR A 70 -4.36 -18.19 8.36
CA THR A 70 -4.21 -17.73 9.75
C THR A 70 -5.59 -17.51 10.37
N ASP A 71 -5.73 -17.97 11.61
CA ASP A 71 -6.91 -17.75 12.43
C ASP A 71 -6.63 -16.60 13.41
N GLY A 72 -7.05 -15.40 13.01
CA GLY A 72 -6.79 -14.18 13.74
C GLY A 72 -5.42 -13.52 13.42
N PRO A 73 -5.14 -12.36 14.06
CA PRO A 73 -3.92 -11.60 13.85
C PRO A 73 -2.68 -12.32 14.41
N PRO A 74 -1.49 -12.02 13.86
CA PRO A 74 -1.27 -11.18 12.67
C PRO A 74 -1.60 -11.92 11.37
N SER A 75 -2.07 -11.18 10.37
CA SER A 75 -2.24 -11.70 9.00
C SER A 75 -0.87 -11.93 8.35
N TYR A 76 -0.80 -12.90 7.46
CA TYR A 76 0.34 -13.12 6.57
C TYR A 76 -0.03 -12.83 5.10
N ALA A 77 -1.27 -12.48 4.86
CA ALA A 77 -1.76 -12.08 3.56
C ALA A 77 -1.80 -10.56 3.43
N VAL A 78 -1.42 -10.06 2.26
CA VAL A 78 -1.55 -8.64 1.91
C VAL A 78 -3.02 -8.26 1.96
N PRO A 79 -3.42 -7.29 2.79
CA PRO A 79 -4.81 -6.92 2.97
C PRO A 79 -5.37 -6.17 1.75
N SER A 80 -6.69 -6.01 1.72
CA SER A 80 -7.34 -5.12 0.77
C SER A 80 -6.89 -3.68 0.98
N GLY A 81 -6.61 -2.96 -0.13
CA GLY A 81 -6.13 -1.58 -0.10
C GLY A 81 -5.13 -1.31 -1.21
N PRO A 82 -4.53 -0.14 -1.25
CA PRO A 82 -3.54 0.25 -2.26
C PRO A 82 -2.13 -0.29 -1.96
N TYR A 83 -2.04 -1.34 -1.18
CA TYR A 83 -0.76 -1.96 -0.82
C TYR A 83 -0.11 -2.60 -2.05
N GLY A 84 1.14 -2.23 -2.30
CA GLY A 84 1.85 -2.64 -3.50
C GLY A 84 3.29 -3.09 -3.29
N VAL A 85 3.92 -2.75 -2.17
CA VAL A 85 5.35 -3.00 -1.96
C VAL A 85 5.67 -3.46 -0.55
N ILE A 86 6.41 -4.55 -0.41
CA ILE A 86 7.11 -4.88 0.84
C ILE A 86 8.40 -4.09 0.87
N THR A 87 8.55 -3.21 1.86
CA THR A 87 9.72 -2.31 2.00
C THR A 87 10.76 -2.81 2.98
N SER A 88 10.35 -3.67 3.91
CA SER A 88 11.28 -4.35 4.82
C SER A 88 10.71 -5.67 5.31
N TRP A 89 11.57 -6.54 5.77
CA TRP A 89 11.18 -7.78 6.41
C TRP A 89 12.06 -8.09 7.62
N ARG A 90 11.54 -8.90 8.51
CA ARG A 90 12.17 -9.24 9.78
C ARG A 90 12.11 -10.74 10.03
N PHE A 91 13.13 -11.21 10.69
CA PHE A 91 13.32 -12.62 10.95
C PHE A 91 14.21 -12.81 12.19
N GLN A 92 13.91 -13.83 12.99
CA GLN A 92 14.74 -14.20 14.14
C GLN A 92 15.31 -15.59 13.94
N GLY A 93 16.62 -15.68 13.86
CA GLY A 93 17.30 -16.97 13.74
C GLY A 93 17.24 -17.80 15.01
N TYR A 94 17.39 -19.11 14.89
CA TYR A 94 17.49 -20.02 16.02
C TYR A 94 18.76 -19.72 16.84
N SER A 95 18.63 -19.69 18.19
CA SER A 95 19.73 -19.22 19.04
C SER A 95 20.71 -20.28 19.50
N ALA A 96 20.39 -21.54 19.40
CA ALA A 96 21.13 -22.62 20.06
C ALA A 96 22.42 -22.97 19.31
N GLY A 97 23.44 -22.13 19.43
CA GLY A 97 24.81 -22.47 18.97
C GLY A 97 25.00 -22.63 17.47
N ALA A 98 23.96 -22.40 16.68
CA ALA A 98 24.07 -22.33 15.23
C ALA A 98 24.78 -21.02 14.85
N GLY A 99 25.82 -21.13 14.06
CA GLY A 99 26.47 -19.97 13.44
C GLY A 99 25.49 -19.12 12.62
N PRO A 100 25.97 -18.05 11.99
CA PRO A 100 25.14 -17.22 11.15
C PRO A 100 24.48 -18.07 10.05
N GLY A 101 23.18 -17.93 9.89
CA GLY A 101 22.41 -18.57 8.84
C GLY A 101 22.04 -17.59 7.73
N THR A 102 21.51 -18.11 6.65
CA THR A 102 20.92 -17.29 5.58
C THR A 102 19.42 -17.51 5.51
N GLY A 103 18.67 -16.46 5.34
CA GLY A 103 17.21 -16.50 5.17
C GLY A 103 16.75 -15.70 3.98
N ARG A 104 15.56 -16.02 3.49
CA ARG A 104 14.92 -15.28 2.38
C ARG A 104 13.42 -15.19 2.62
N LEU A 105 12.87 -14.03 2.37
CA LEU A 105 11.44 -13.85 2.27
C LEU A 105 10.98 -14.25 0.86
N PHE A 106 9.91 -15.00 0.77
CA PHE A 106 9.21 -15.36 -0.46
C PHE A 106 7.80 -14.79 -0.44
N VAL A 107 7.31 -14.44 -1.59
CA VAL A 107 5.92 -14.01 -1.82
C VAL A 107 5.24 -15.02 -2.74
N TRP A 108 4.09 -15.49 -2.31
CA TRP A 108 3.30 -16.50 -2.99
C TRP A 108 1.90 -15.99 -3.24
N ARG A 109 1.34 -16.29 -4.39
CA ARG A 109 -0.05 -15.99 -4.73
C ARG A 109 -0.89 -17.24 -4.69
N PRO A 110 -1.89 -17.33 -3.81
CA PRO A 110 -2.83 -18.43 -3.81
C PRO A 110 -3.55 -18.55 -5.15
N THR A 111 -3.84 -19.78 -5.57
CA THR A 111 -4.70 -20.06 -6.72
C THR A 111 -6.08 -20.53 -6.25
N ALA A 112 -6.98 -20.85 -7.18
CA ALA A 112 -8.27 -21.45 -6.82
C ALA A 112 -8.12 -22.85 -6.18
N ALA A 113 -7.02 -23.56 -6.46
CA ALA A 113 -6.72 -24.85 -5.82
C ALA A 113 -5.98 -24.59 -4.48
N PRO A 114 -6.48 -25.12 -3.35
CA PRO A 114 -5.98 -24.77 -2.01
C PRO A 114 -4.54 -25.22 -1.73
N ASN A 115 -3.97 -26.08 -2.55
CA ASN A 115 -2.60 -26.58 -2.43
C ASN A 115 -1.67 -26.05 -3.54
N GLN A 116 -2.12 -25.06 -4.33
CA GLN A 116 -1.32 -24.49 -5.42
C GLN A 116 -1.08 -23.00 -5.21
N PHE A 117 0.15 -22.59 -5.43
CA PHE A 117 0.60 -21.22 -5.27
C PHE A 117 1.50 -20.83 -6.44
N ILE A 118 1.32 -19.61 -6.92
CA ILE A 118 2.21 -19.02 -7.91
C ILE A 118 3.37 -18.36 -7.17
N TYR A 119 4.60 -18.67 -7.53
CA TYR A 119 5.76 -17.96 -7.02
C TYR A 119 5.82 -16.55 -7.64
N VAL A 120 5.66 -15.53 -6.80
CA VAL A 120 5.65 -14.12 -7.24
C VAL A 120 7.08 -13.58 -7.29
N ASP A 121 7.74 -13.53 -6.14
CA ASP A 121 9.11 -12.99 -6.01
C ASP A 121 9.73 -13.39 -4.66
N SER A 122 11.03 -13.09 -4.49
CA SER A 122 11.74 -13.27 -3.22
C SER A 122 12.82 -12.20 -3.04
N THR A 123 13.27 -12.05 -1.80
CA THR A 123 14.47 -11.28 -1.50
C THR A 123 15.73 -12.03 -1.93
N ARG A 124 16.85 -11.33 -2.00
CA ARG A 124 18.17 -11.98 -1.97
C ARG A 124 18.34 -12.72 -0.63
N PRO A 125 19.25 -13.72 -0.56
CA PRO A 125 19.65 -14.31 0.71
C PRO A 125 20.27 -13.25 1.62
N GLU A 126 19.81 -13.19 2.88
CA GLU A 126 20.35 -12.28 3.89
C GLU A 126 20.95 -13.10 5.04
N ILE A 127 22.09 -12.65 5.55
CA ILE A 127 22.78 -13.28 6.67
C ILE A 127 22.19 -12.75 7.97
N PHE A 128 21.82 -13.62 8.89
CA PHE A 128 21.29 -13.27 10.20
C PHE A 128 22.07 -13.90 11.33
N ALA A 129 22.09 -13.24 12.48
CA ALA A 129 22.63 -13.78 13.72
C ALA A 129 21.57 -14.64 14.44
N GLY A 130 21.99 -15.73 15.07
CA GLY A 130 21.10 -16.56 15.87
C GLY A 130 20.54 -15.82 17.09
N GLY A 131 19.27 -16.06 17.43
CA GLY A 131 18.61 -15.52 18.63
C GLY A 131 18.22 -14.05 18.59
N VAL A 132 18.55 -13.32 17.52
CA VAL A 132 18.29 -11.89 17.38
C VAL A 132 17.34 -11.65 16.22
N VAL A 133 16.38 -10.74 16.40
CA VAL A 133 15.53 -10.26 15.29
C VAL A 133 16.38 -9.37 14.39
N SER A 134 16.59 -9.82 13.18
CA SER A 134 17.26 -9.03 12.13
C SER A 134 16.22 -8.40 11.22
N THR A 135 16.49 -7.15 10.78
CA THR A 135 15.63 -6.39 9.87
C THR A 135 16.40 -6.09 8.59
N PHE A 136 15.76 -6.34 7.45
CA PHE A 136 16.36 -6.15 6.13
C PHE A 136 15.46 -5.27 5.29
N ALA A 137 16.06 -4.25 4.67
CA ALA A 137 15.36 -3.45 3.67
C ALA A 137 15.19 -4.25 2.38
N THR A 138 14.05 -4.07 1.73
CA THR A 138 13.77 -4.72 0.45
C THR A 138 12.85 -3.87 -0.41
N ARG A 139 12.52 -4.36 -1.58
CA ARG A 139 11.52 -3.79 -2.46
C ARG A 139 10.91 -4.91 -3.29
N LEU A 140 9.87 -5.54 -2.75
CA LEU A 140 9.15 -6.62 -3.41
C LEU A 140 7.73 -6.18 -3.75
N PRO A 141 7.38 -6.07 -5.04
CA PRO A 141 6.02 -5.82 -5.46
C PRO A 141 5.09 -6.95 -5.01
N VAL A 142 3.93 -6.57 -4.47
CA VAL A 142 2.90 -7.50 -4.00
C VAL A 142 1.52 -7.04 -4.45
N GLN A 143 0.55 -7.95 -4.36
CA GLN A 143 -0.87 -7.67 -4.62
C GLN A 143 -1.72 -8.16 -3.47
N VAL A 144 -2.93 -7.64 -3.38
CA VAL A 144 -3.94 -8.11 -2.41
C VAL A 144 -4.07 -9.62 -2.47
N GLY A 145 -4.00 -10.26 -1.30
CA GLY A 145 -4.09 -11.71 -1.17
C GLY A 145 -2.78 -12.49 -1.37
N ASP A 146 -1.69 -11.85 -1.79
CA ASP A 146 -0.38 -12.48 -1.77
C ASP A 146 0.01 -12.80 -0.33
N VAL A 147 0.64 -13.94 -0.10
CA VAL A 147 1.00 -14.44 1.22
C VAL A 147 2.51 -14.56 1.40
N LEU A 148 2.94 -14.39 2.65
CA LEU A 148 4.34 -14.54 3.00
C LEU A 148 4.72 -16.02 3.06
N GLY A 149 5.93 -16.28 2.62
CA GLY A 149 6.60 -17.56 2.77
C GLY A 149 8.07 -17.37 3.04
N MET A 150 8.75 -18.47 3.28
CA MET A 150 10.18 -18.48 3.48
C MET A 150 10.80 -19.75 2.94
N VAL A 151 12.06 -19.68 2.59
CA VAL A 151 12.93 -20.83 2.55
C VAL A 151 13.96 -20.64 3.64
N ALA A 152 14.13 -21.62 4.47
CA ALA A 152 15.19 -21.61 5.45
C ALA A 152 16.19 -22.71 5.11
N PRO A 153 17.47 -22.37 5.03
CA PRO A 153 18.49 -23.33 5.35
C PRO A 153 18.39 -23.62 6.85
N GLU A 154 18.78 -24.79 7.28
CA GLU A 154 18.70 -25.18 8.68
C GLU A 154 19.23 -24.09 9.66
N PRO A 155 18.57 -23.96 10.82
CA PRO A 155 17.28 -24.51 11.23
C PRO A 155 16.13 -23.57 10.88
N CYS A 156 15.12 -24.13 10.23
CA CYS A 156 13.88 -23.48 9.90
C CYS A 156 13.09 -23.09 11.14
N LEU A 157 12.20 -22.17 10.97
CA LEU A 157 11.56 -21.42 12.01
C LEU A 157 10.06 -21.61 11.97
N LEU A 158 9.64 -22.71 12.58
CA LEU A 158 8.23 -23.00 12.80
C LEU A 158 7.91 -22.88 14.28
N GLY A 159 6.74 -22.38 14.51
CA GLY A 159 6.04 -22.56 15.75
C GLY A 159 6.31 -21.55 16.84
N VAL A 160 5.26 -20.83 17.16
CA VAL A 160 5.05 -20.32 18.51
C VAL A 160 4.08 -21.28 19.18
N PRO A 161 4.30 -21.75 20.41
CA PRO A 161 3.38 -22.65 21.10
C PRO A 161 1.98 -22.03 21.18
N GLY A 162 0.95 -22.89 21.06
CA GLY A 162 -0.44 -22.46 21.27
C GLY A 162 -1.07 -21.69 20.10
N GLN A 163 -0.58 -21.92 18.88
CA GLN A 163 -1.24 -21.34 17.71
C GLN A 163 -2.65 -21.90 17.51
N PRO A 164 -3.61 -21.08 17.01
CA PRO A 164 -4.93 -21.56 16.66
C PRO A 164 -4.91 -22.71 15.66
N ALA A 165 -5.86 -23.62 15.77
CA ALA A 165 -5.95 -24.79 14.88
C ALA A 165 -6.16 -24.43 13.40
N GLY A 166 -6.71 -23.26 13.13
CA GLY A 166 -6.89 -22.72 11.77
C GLY A 166 -5.63 -22.18 11.11
N ASP A 167 -4.54 -22.05 11.88
CA ASP A 167 -3.25 -21.66 11.30
C ASP A 167 -2.65 -22.80 10.49
N GLN A 168 -2.27 -22.52 9.26
CA GLN A 168 -1.80 -23.53 8.32
C GLN A 168 -0.55 -23.07 7.59
N VAL A 169 0.49 -23.89 7.65
CA VAL A 169 1.69 -23.76 6.83
C VAL A 169 1.72 -24.88 5.82
N ARG A 170 1.70 -24.56 4.55
CA ARG A 170 1.93 -25.52 3.48
C ARG A 170 3.39 -25.51 3.07
N TYR A 171 3.87 -26.65 2.59
CA TYR A 171 5.26 -26.75 2.17
C TYR A 171 5.45 -27.69 0.98
N PHE A 172 6.57 -27.49 0.30
CA PHE A 172 7.12 -28.44 -0.67
C PHE A 172 8.65 -28.43 -0.55
N LEU A 173 9.28 -29.48 -1.02
CA LEU A 173 10.74 -29.60 -1.05
C LEU A 173 11.22 -29.36 -2.49
N SER A 174 12.23 -28.54 -2.65
CA SER A 174 12.88 -28.35 -3.93
C SER A 174 14.38 -28.08 -3.73
N PRO A 175 15.24 -28.68 -4.55
CA PRO A 175 16.69 -28.46 -4.49
C PRO A 175 17.08 -27.07 -5.04
N SER A 176 16.18 -26.40 -5.74
CA SER A 176 16.40 -25.10 -6.36
C SER A 176 15.18 -24.20 -6.26
N GLU A 177 15.43 -22.91 -6.40
CA GLU A 177 14.35 -21.94 -6.44
C GLU A 177 13.47 -22.15 -7.68
N PRO A 178 12.14 -22.17 -7.51
CA PRO A 178 11.23 -22.25 -8.65
C PRO A 178 11.37 -21.02 -9.56
N PRO A 179 11.08 -21.12 -10.85
CA PRO A 179 11.00 -19.95 -11.72
C PRO A 179 9.89 -18.97 -11.27
N LYS A 180 10.14 -17.68 -11.30
CA LYS A 180 9.10 -16.66 -11.03
C LYS A 180 7.92 -16.84 -11.99
N GLY A 181 6.71 -16.72 -11.45
CA GLY A 181 5.46 -16.93 -12.19
C GLY A 181 5.06 -18.39 -12.33
N SER A 182 5.90 -19.34 -11.91
CA SER A 182 5.54 -20.78 -11.96
C SER A 182 4.56 -21.13 -10.84
N THR A 183 3.67 -22.07 -11.13
CA THR A 183 2.77 -22.66 -10.13
C THR A 183 3.46 -23.83 -9.44
N GLN A 184 3.44 -23.82 -8.12
CA GLN A 184 3.96 -24.88 -7.29
C GLN A 184 2.81 -25.60 -6.57
N THR A 185 2.87 -26.92 -6.53
CA THR A 185 1.93 -27.72 -5.74
C THR A 185 2.60 -28.13 -4.44
N THR A 186 1.98 -27.78 -3.32
CA THR A 186 2.49 -28.15 -2.01
C THR A 186 2.24 -29.63 -1.73
N THR A 187 3.22 -30.28 -1.11
CA THR A 187 3.19 -31.73 -0.82
C THR A 187 2.85 -32.03 0.63
N GLY A 188 2.88 -31.00 1.50
CA GLY A 188 2.57 -31.17 2.91
C GLY A 188 1.81 -29.98 3.51
N LEU A 189 1.21 -30.25 4.68
CA LEU A 189 0.45 -29.29 5.48
C LEU A 189 0.83 -29.48 6.94
N LEU A 190 1.14 -28.38 7.61
CA LEU A 190 1.31 -28.30 9.06
C LEU A 190 0.16 -27.45 9.62
N SER A 191 -0.59 -28.00 10.55
CA SER A 191 -1.71 -27.32 11.23
C SER A 191 -1.27 -26.77 12.57
N ALA A 192 -1.91 -25.70 13.02
CA ALA A 192 -1.57 -24.98 14.24
C ALA A 192 -0.12 -24.45 14.24
N GLU A 193 0.36 -24.01 13.08
CA GLU A 193 1.72 -23.53 12.88
C GLU A 193 1.75 -22.20 12.19
N ARG A 194 2.71 -21.35 12.58
CA ARG A 194 3.05 -20.08 11.91
C ARG A 194 4.53 -20.04 11.58
N ILE A 195 4.86 -19.50 10.42
CA ILE A 195 6.24 -19.16 10.09
C ILE A 195 6.63 -17.89 10.86
N LEU A 196 7.89 -17.82 11.29
CA LEU A 196 8.39 -16.71 12.09
C LEU A 196 9.09 -15.67 11.22
N ILE A 197 8.32 -15.09 10.32
CA ILE A 197 8.73 -14.02 9.44
C ILE A 197 7.70 -12.89 9.50
N ALA A 198 8.17 -11.65 9.50
CA ALA A 198 7.30 -10.49 9.40
C ALA A 198 7.78 -9.55 8.29
N ALA A 199 6.85 -8.84 7.68
CA ALA A 199 7.13 -7.89 6.61
C ALA A 199 6.32 -6.61 6.79
N ASN A 200 6.89 -5.47 6.44
CA ASN A 200 6.14 -4.21 6.33
C ASN A 200 5.74 -4.01 4.88
N VAL A 201 4.45 -3.79 4.68
CA VAL A 201 3.87 -3.52 3.35
C VAL A 201 3.38 -2.09 3.34
N GLU A 202 3.80 -1.35 2.33
CA GLU A 202 3.41 0.04 2.12
C GLU A 202 2.48 0.18 0.92
N PRO A 203 1.66 1.24 0.89
CA PRO A 203 0.99 1.66 -0.33
C PRO A 203 2.00 1.95 -1.44
N ASP A 204 1.52 1.79 -2.67
CA ASP A 204 2.21 2.20 -3.91
C ASP A 204 1.15 2.85 -4.80
N SER A 205 0.89 4.12 -4.52
CA SER A 205 -0.27 4.83 -5.05
C SER A 205 -0.17 5.16 -6.54
N ASP A 206 1.04 5.26 -7.07
CA ASP A 206 1.29 5.57 -8.48
C ASP A 206 1.84 4.37 -9.27
N GLY A 207 2.08 3.24 -8.60
CA GLY A 207 2.42 1.97 -9.23
C GLY A 207 3.87 1.87 -9.69
N ASP A 208 4.77 2.67 -9.14
CA ASP A 208 6.18 2.69 -9.53
C ASP A 208 7.05 1.66 -8.79
N ARG A 209 6.44 0.91 -7.87
CA ARG A 209 7.04 -0.14 -7.03
C ARG A 209 7.97 0.40 -5.94
N PHE A 210 7.76 1.62 -5.52
CA PHE A 210 8.36 2.19 -4.31
C PHE A 210 7.27 2.43 -3.28
N GLY A 211 7.57 2.16 -2.01
CA GLY A 211 6.61 2.36 -0.93
C GLY A 211 6.45 3.84 -0.60
N ASP A 212 5.22 4.28 -0.53
CA ASP A 212 4.83 5.69 -0.38
C ASP A 212 5.36 6.35 0.91
N GLU A 213 5.64 5.56 1.95
CA GLU A 213 6.06 6.13 3.24
C GLU A 213 7.56 6.25 3.39
N THR A 214 8.31 5.24 2.93
CA THR A 214 9.75 5.16 3.21
C THR A 214 10.64 5.25 1.99
N GLN A 215 10.12 4.95 0.80
CA GLN A 215 10.90 4.82 -0.41
C GLN A 215 10.58 5.87 -1.47
N ASP A 216 9.37 6.46 -1.43
CA ASP A 216 8.93 7.46 -2.38
C ASP A 216 8.48 8.76 -1.68
N GLN A 217 9.09 9.88 -2.07
CA GLN A 217 8.74 11.21 -1.58
C GLN A 217 7.69 11.90 -2.45
N CYS A 218 7.26 11.26 -3.54
CA CYS A 218 6.25 11.78 -4.46
C CYS A 218 5.21 10.72 -4.86
N PRO A 219 4.39 10.20 -3.93
CA PRO A 219 3.49 9.06 -4.11
C PRO A 219 2.39 9.22 -5.18
N THR A 220 2.41 10.27 -5.95
CA THR A 220 1.44 10.56 -7.02
C THR A 220 2.10 10.76 -8.38
N ASN A 221 3.38 10.45 -8.50
CA ASN A 221 4.13 10.68 -9.74
C ASN A 221 5.22 9.63 -9.93
N ALA A 222 4.88 8.52 -10.55
CA ALA A 222 5.74 7.39 -10.86
C ALA A 222 7.05 7.71 -11.62
N ALA A 223 7.21 8.94 -12.09
CA ALA A 223 8.44 9.36 -12.77
C ALA A 223 9.54 9.82 -11.80
N THR A 224 9.29 9.91 -10.51
CA THR A 224 10.26 10.35 -9.51
C THR A 224 9.94 9.84 -8.12
N GLN A 225 10.91 9.30 -7.43
CA GLN A 225 10.87 8.88 -6.03
C GLN A 225 11.43 9.96 -5.09
N GLY A 226 11.98 11.02 -5.66
CA GLY A 226 12.42 12.23 -4.92
C GLY A 226 11.28 13.19 -4.65
N PRO A 227 11.57 14.37 -4.07
CA PRO A 227 10.54 15.35 -3.76
C PRO A 227 9.67 15.69 -4.98
N CYS A 228 8.36 15.71 -4.77
CA CYS A 228 7.41 16.05 -5.83
C CYS A 228 7.80 17.35 -6.53
N PRO A 229 7.80 17.37 -7.87
CA PRO A 229 7.95 18.59 -8.62
C PRO A 229 6.89 19.60 -8.14
N ARG A 230 7.32 20.78 -7.75
CA ARG A 230 6.37 21.83 -7.33
C ARG A 230 5.37 22.09 -8.45
N ALA A 231 4.09 21.95 -8.15
CA ALA A 231 3.04 22.27 -9.10
C ALA A 231 3.29 23.66 -9.66
N THR A 232 3.49 23.76 -10.95
CA THR A 232 3.62 25.06 -11.61
C THR A 232 2.23 25.70 -11.58
N THR A 233 2.01 26.64 -10.68
CA THR A 233 0.72 27.35 -10.59
C THR A 233 0.42 28.14 -11.87
N GLY A 234 1.36 28.17 -12.79
CA GLY A 234 1.29 29.01 -13.98
C GLY A 234 1.38 30.51 -13.69
N GLN A 235 1.33 30.90 -12.40
CA GLN A 235 1.32 32.32 -12.01
C GLN A 235 2.57 33.05 -12.48
N ARG A 236 3.75 32.43 -12.35
CA ARG A 236 5.00 33.00 -12.84
C ARG A 236 4.96 33.17 -14.35
N ALA A 237 4.55 32.15 -15.09
CA ALA A 237 4.45 32.19 -16.55
C ALA A 237 3.44 33.23 -17.01
N ALA A 238 2.25 33.28 -16.41
CA ALA A 238 1.21 34.26 -16.66
C ALA A 238 1.69 35.70 -16.38
N ALA A 239 2.37 35.92 -15.24
CA ALA A 239 2.92 37.21 -14.86
C ALA A 239 4.02 37.68 -15.83
N ILE A 240 4.93 36.78 -16.24
CA ILE A 240 5.95 37.08 -17.26
C ILE A 240 5.30 37.44 -18.60
N LYS A 241 4.27 36.67 -19.04
CA LYS A 241 3.51 36.97 -20.28
C LYS A 241 2.83 38.33 -20.19
N LYS A 242 2.24 38.66 -19.03
CA LYS A 242 1.64 39.97 -18.76
C LYS A 242 2.68 41.10 -18.82
N CYS A 243 3.89 40.94 -18.25
CA CYS A 243 4.98 41.90 -18.34
C CYS A 243 5.45 42.12 -19.77
N LYS A 244 5.63 41.06 -20.56
CA LYS A 244 6.02 41.13 -21.97
C LYS A 244 4.98 41.89 -22.82
N ARG A 245 3.69 41.62 -22.57
CA ARG A 245 2.57 42.30 -23.29
C ARG A 245 2.47 43.78 -22.91
N LYS A 246 2.54 44.10 -21.59
CA LYS A 246 2.37 45.50 -21.10
C LYS A 246 3.50 46.42 -21.51
N TYR A 247 4.72 45.90 -21.63
CA TYR A 247 5.91 46.72 -21.92
C TYR A 247 6.55 46.32 -23.26
N LYS A 248 5.76 46.37 -24.35
CA LYS A 248 6.26 46.16 -25.71
C LYS A 248 7.13 47.34 -26.16
N GLY A 249 8.06 47.08 -27.06
CA GLY A 249 8.93 48.09 -27.68
C GLY A 249 10.24 48.39 -26.93
N LYS A 250 11.18 48.99 -27.69
CA LYS A 250 12.55 49.28 -27.21
C LYS A 250 12.57 50.29 -26.08
N ALA A 251 11.77 51.36 -26.17
CA ALA A 251 11.69 52.44 -25.16
C ALA A 251 11.23 51.93 -23.77
N LYS A 252 10.50 50.85 -23.71
CA LYS A 252 10.01 50.24 -22.43
C LYS A 252 10.84 49.08 -21.93
N ALA A 253 11.98 48.78 -22.53
CA ALA A 253 12.80 47.61 -22.23
C ALA A 253 13.24 47.55 -20.75
N LYS A 254 13.63 48.69 -20.16
CA LYS A 254 14.05 48.79 -18.75
C LYS A 254 12.90 48.46 -17.79
N LYS A 255 11.68 48.96 -18.06
CA LYS A 255 10.47 48.69 -17.30
C LYS A 255 10.07 47.21 -17.43
N ARG A 256 10.18 46.59 -18.61
CA ARG A 256 9.94 45.20 -18.88
C ARG A 256 10.87 44.29 -18.08
N LYS A 257 12.20 44.56 -18.08
CA LYS A 257 13.19 43.80 -17.28
C LYS A 257 12.84 43.84 -15.79
N LYS A 258 12.49 45.01 -15.24
CA LYS A 258 12.11 45.16 -13.83
C LYS A 258 10.83 44.40 -13.50
N CYS A 259 9.82 44.40 -14.37
CA CYS A 259 8.58 43.66 -14.23
C CYS A 259 8.85 42.14 -14.23
N ILE A 260 9.62 41.62 -15.19
CA ILE A 260 9.96 40.21 -15.28
C ILE A 260 10.77 39.76 -14.06
N LYS A 261 11.71 40.59 -13.55
CA LYS A 261 12.47 40.28 -12.33
C LYS A 261 11.54 40.08 -11.12
N LYS A 262 10.48 40.89 -10.99
CA LYS A 262 9.43 40.70 -9.96
C LYS A 262 8.61 39.45 -10.21
N ALA A 263 8.19 39.17 -11.44
CA ALA A 263 7.41 38.00 -11.81
C ALA A 263 8.16 36.67 -11.57
N LYS A 264 9.48 36.67 -11.73
CA LYS A 264 10.32 35.49 -11.44
C LYS A 264 10.37 35.10 -9.97
N LYS A 265 9.96 35.99 -9.04
CA LYS A 265 9.87 35.70 -7.60
C LYS A 265 8.55 35.03 -7.21
N LEU A 266 7.56 34.98 -8.09
CA LEU A 266 6.31 34.28 -7.86
C LEU A 266 6.53 32.75 -7.89
N PRO A 267 5.68 31.98 -7.24
CA PRO A 267 5.70 30.53 -7.34
C PRO A 267 5.66 30.06 -8.79
N ILE A 268 6.35 28.96 -9.06
CA ILE A 268 6.43 28.37 -10.41
C ILE A 268 5.07 27.84 -10.80
#